data_a160d2a5472979056de027ead195e442
#
_entry.id   a160d2a5472979056de027ead195e442
#
_cell.length_a   1.000
_cell.length_b   1.000
_cell.length_c   1.000
_cell.angle_alpha   90.00
_cell.angle_beta   90.00
_cell.angle_gamma   90.00
#
_symmetry.space_group_name_H-M   'P 1'
#
loop_
_entity.id
_entity.type
_entity.pdbx_description
1 polymer ?
#
loop_
_entity_poly.entity_id
_entity_poly.type
_entity_poly.pdbx_seq_one_letter_code
_entity_poly.pdbx_strand_id
1 'polypeptide(L)'
;MAKVHGIATQLSGKVGQITYRQTKNGTVAYESPKKPSTPHRSERQMEQRTQLANLGAVYSQFRQTLKHAFEGILGMSDYNAFVQANMGVCRVYITKQMRLNGGSVLAPYQITRGTLPSIATGTNGSNVLLTNINLGGLVIDATTTVAQLSTALIANNPDWDEGDQLTFFYGEQTVDAVTGVPRAHITGYKVVLDTTNHTPLWDITDSLGYSSVNGMLGMSRPITDGAAAWIHSRLDANGTLHVSTQFLFVDSSVLARYQTDEAFANSVDSYGGVNRNNTFLQPDDRDNENLRKH
;
A
#
# COMPACT_ATOMS: atom_id res chain seq x y z
N MET A 1 22.08 -23.64 16.42
CA MET A 1 20.67 -24.07 16.36
C MET A 1 20.61 -25.58 16.29
N ALA A 2 19.86 -26.23 17.18
CA ALA A 2 19.64 -27.67 17.13
C ALA A 2 18.25 -27.99 16.60
N LYS A 3 18.12 -29.02 15.74
CA LYS A 3 16.83 -29.52 15.33
C LYS A 3 16.34 -30.55 16.35
N VAL A 4 15.06 -30.42 16.74
CA VAL A 4 14.43 -31.37 17.65
C VAL A 4 13.82 -32.53 16.80
N HIS A 5 14.30 -33.75 17.03
CA HIS A 5 13.77 -34.95 16.44
C HIS A 5 13.13 -35.81 17.53
N GLY A 6 11.94 -36.33 17.31
CA GLY A 6 11.24 -37.22 18.24
C GLY A 6 9.76 -36.85 18.47
N ILE A 7 9.17 -37.42 19.53
CA ILE A 7 7.74 -37.32 19.85
C ILE A 7 7.24 -35.87 20.02
N ALA A 8 8.14 -34.90 20.27
CA ALA A 8 7.83 -33.50 20.48
C ALA A 8 8.01 -32.63 19.22
N THR A 9 7.53 -33.09 18.07
CA THR A 9 7.72 -32.40 16.78
C THR A 9 6.94 -31.09 16.61
N GLN A 10 6.08 -30.74 17.56
CA GLN A 10 5.23 -29.52 17.48
C GLN A 10 5.39 -28.61 18.71
N LEU A 11 6.58 -28.53 19.26
CA LEU A 11 6.83 -27.60 20.36
C LEU A 11 6.94 -26.17 19.86
N SER A 12 6.21 -25.26 20.50
CA SER A 12 6.29 -23.82 20.29
C SER A 12 6.27 -23.12 21.63
N GLY A 13 7.10 -22.08 21.77
CA GLY A 13 7.17 -21.30 23.00
C GLY A 13 8.52 -21.36 23.69
N LYS A 14 8.57 -20.88 24.95
CA LYS A 14 9.80 -20.81 25.76
C LYS A 14 9.71 -21.69 26.99
N VAL A 15 10.74 -22.51 27.20
CA VAL A 15 10.91 -23.31 28.41
C VAL A 15 12.29 -22.99 29.01
N GLY A 16 12.32 -22.30 30.16
CA GLY A 16 13.56 -21.86 30.75
C GLY A 16 14.34 -20.91 29.82
N GLN A 17 15.58 -21.28 29.51
CA GLN A 17 16.45 -20.50 28.62
C GLN A 17 16.35 -20.93 27.15
N ILE A 18 15.52 -21.94 26.82
CA ILE A 18 15.38 -22.47 25.48
C ILE A 18 14.07 -22.00 24.87
N THR A 19 14.14 -21.46 23.64
CA THR A 19 12.98 -21.12 22.83
C THR A 19 12.83 -22.12 21.70
N TYR A 20 11.62 -22.65 21.55
CA TYR A 20 11.21 -23.55 20.46
C TYR A 20 10.41 -22.77 19.44
N ARG A 21 10.77 -22.90 18.18
CA ARG A 21 10.05 -22.28 17.04
C ARG A 21 9.76 -23.32 15.98
N GLN A 22 8.52 -23.37 15.58
CA GLN A 22 8.10 -24.19 14.46
C GLN A 22 8.46 -23.52 13.13
N THR A 23 9.08 -24.25 12.24
CA THR A 23 9.44 -23.81 10.89
C THR A 23 8.90 -24.82 9.87
N LYS A 24 8.90 -24.47 8.58
CA LYS A 24 8.51 -25.41 7.51
C LYS A 24 9.33 -26.72 7.52
N ASN A 25 10.53 -26.69 8.09
CA ASN A 25 11.47 -27.82 8.14
C ASN A 25 11.52 -28.50 9.53
N GLY A 26 10.51 -28.28 10.38
CA GLY A 26 10.43 -28.87 11.73
C GLY A 26 10.64 -27.86 12.85
N THR A 27 10.66 -28.37 14.08
CA THR A 27 10.89 -27.54 15.28
C THR A 27 12.37 -27.27 15.47
N VAL A 28 12.70 -25.99 15.68
CA VAL A 28 14.06 -25.53 15.99
C VAL A 28 14.12 -25.08 17.43
N ALA A 29 15.10 -25.57 18.17
CA ALA A 29 15.42 -25.12 19.52
C ALA A 29 16.66 -24.22 19.48
N TYR A 30 16.61 -23.09 20.20
CA TYR A 30 17.75 -22.20 20.35
C TYR A 30 17.72 -21.54 21.74
N GLU A 31 18.89 -21.18 22.22
CA GLU A 31 18.98 -20.40 23.47
C GLU A 31 18.27 -19.06 23.29
N SER A 32 17.42 -18.72 24.26
CA SER A 32 16.73 -17.44 24.23
C SER A 32 17.75 -16.30 24.29
N PRO A 33 17.77 -15.40 23.30
CA PRO A 33 18.72 -14.29 23.34
C PRO A 33 18.51 -13.49 24.61
N LYS A 34 19.61 -13.18 25.30
CA LYS A 34 19.58 -12.25 26.42
C LYS A 34 19.09 -10.91 25.91
N LYS A 35 18.05 -10.37 26.53
CA LYS A 35 17.61 -9.02 26.17
C LYS A 35 18.77 -8.06 26.49
N PRO A 36 19.25 -7.27 25.54
CA PRO A 36 20.21 -6.23 25.84
C PRO A 36 19.60 -5.31 26.91
N SER A 37 20.38 -4.95 27.91
CA SER A 37 19.96 -4.07 29.02
C SER A 37 19.49 -2.71 28.49
N THR A 38 20.03 -2.28 27.38
CA THR A 38 19.69 -1.04 26.64
C THR A 38 19.65 -1.32 25.16
N PRO A 39 18.49 -1.28 24.51
CA PRO A 39 18.41 -1.44 23.07
C PRO A 39 18.99 -0.21 22.38
N HIS A 40 20.07 -0.37 21.62
CA HIS A 40 20.56 0.69 20.74
C HIS A 40 19.52 0.97 19.65
N ARG A 41 19.06 2.20 19.59
CA ARG A 41 18.11 2.69 18.60
C ARG A 41 18.82 3.65 17.65
N SER A 42 19.40 3.11 16.57
CA SER A 42 20.03 3.98 15.58
C SER A 42 18.99 4.77 14.80
N GLU A 43 19.37 5.94 14.30
CA GLU A 43 18.55 6.79 13.44
C GLU A 43 17.98 6.01 12.25
N ARG A 44 18.81 5.20 11.56
CA ARG A 44 18.38 4.35 10.44
C ARG A 44 17.31 3.32 10.84
N GLN A 45 17.40 2.74 12.02
CA GLN A 45 16.35 1.81 12.51
C GLN A 45 15.04 2.55 12.78
N MET A 46 15.11 3.78 13.28
CA MET A 46 13.92 4.58 13.53
C MET A 46 13.32 5.08 12.21
N GLU A 47 14.12 5.48 11.25
CA GLU A 47 13.69 5.78 9.88
C GLU A 47 12.90 4.62 9.28
N GLN A 48 13.43 3.41 9.32
CA GLN A 48 12.71 2.22 8.84
C GLN A 48 11.39 2.00 9.57
N ARG A 49 11.34 2.26 10.87
CA ARG A 49 10.09 2.13 11.64
C ARG A 49 9.03 3.13 11.22
N THR A 50 9.42 4.38 10.95
CA THR A 50 8.46 5.41 10.49
C THR A 50 7.89 5.04 9.13
N GLN A 51 8.73 4.64 8.18
CA GLN A 51 8.31 4.22 6.85
C GLN A 51 7.41 2.98 6.91
N LEU A 52 7.82 1.95 7.65
CA LEU A 52 7.03 0.74 7.84
C LEU A 52 5.67 1.03 8.50
N ALA A 53 5.62 1.98 9.41
CA ALA A 53 4.39 2.38 10.07
C ALA A 53 3.36 2.95 9.08
N ASN A 54 3.80 3.81 8.15
CA ASN A 54 2.93 4.34 7.11
C ASN A 54 2.54 3.27 6.09
N LEU A 55 3.49 2.45 5.61
CA LEU A 55 3.21 1.35 4.69
C LEU A 55 2.17 0.39 5.25
N GLY A 56 2.29 0.01 6.53
CA GLY A 56 1.32 -0.86 7.19
C GLY A 56 -0.06 -0.21 7.34
N ALA A 57 -0.12 1.11 7.58
CA ALA A 57 -1.37 1.85 7.69
C ALA A 57 -2.08 1.93 6.33
N VAL A 58 -1.37 2.29 5.28
CA VAL A 58 -1.92 2.39 3.91
C VAL A 58 -2.30 1.01 3.39
N TYR A 59 -1.44 -0.01 3.52
CA TYR A 59 -1.78 -1.36 3.08
C TYR A 59 -3.05 -1.91 3.74
N SER A 60 -3.31 -1.57 5.00
CA SER A 60 -4.53 -2.03 5.68
C SER A 60 -5.81 -1.59 4.98
N GLN A 61 -5.78 -0.48 4.24
CA GLN A 61 -6.91 0.02 3.45
C GLN A 61 -7.12 -0.82 2.17
N PHE A 62 -6.04 -1.33 1.58
CA PHE A 62 -6.09 -2.16 0.37
C PHE A 62 -6.38 -3.64 0.65
N ARG A 63 -6.16 -4.12 1.87
CA ARG A 63 -6.10 -5.54 2.22
C ARG A 63 -7.29 -6.38 1.74
N GLN A 64 -8.48 -5.82 1.67
CA GLN A 64 -9.67 -6.57 1.27
C GLN A 64 -9.80 -6.67 -0.26
N THR A 65 -9.31 -5.69 -0.99
CA THR A 65 -9.50 -5.55 -2.42
C THR A 65 -8.31 -6.07 -3.23
N LEU A 66 -7.10 -5.97 -2.68
CA LEU A 66 -5.85 -6.44 -3.31
C LEU A 66 -5.42 -7.81 -2.78
N LYS A 67 -6.17 -8.85 -3.07
CA LYS A 67 -5.72 -10.23 -2.85
C LYS A 67 -4.96 -10.69 -4.09
N HIS A 68 -3.78 -11.31 -3.87
CA HIS A 68 -2.89 -11.78 -4.95
C HIS A 68 -2.41 -10.67 -5.90
N ALA A 69 -2.17 -9.48 -5.34
CA ALA A 69 -1.76 -8.29 -6.07
C ALA A 69 -0.29 -8.32 -6.56
N PHE A 70 0.50 -9.28 -6.10
CA PHE A 70 1.91 -9.43 -6.46
C PHE A 70 2.18 -10.82 -7.00
N GLU A 71 2.47 -10.92 -8.29
CA GLU A 71 2.84 -12.19 -8.92
C GLU A 71 4.26 -12.63 -8.56
N GLY A 72 4.51 -13.95 -8.63
CA GLY A 72 5.86 -14.53 -8.44
C GLY A 72 6.36 -14.54 -7.00
N ILE A 73 5.53 -14.29 -6.01
CA ILE A 73 5.88 -14.26 -4.58
C ILE A 73 5.77 -15.65 -3.93
N LEU A 74 6.69 -16.55 -4.24
CA LEU A 74 6.70 -17.89 -3.63
C LEU A 74 6.92 -17.80 -2.11
N GLY A 75 5.88 -18.14 -1.35
CA GLY A 75 5.94 -18.23 0.12
C GLY A 75 5.98 -16.90 0.86
N MET A 76 5.76 -15.80 0.18
CA MET A 76 5.63 -14.45 0.75
C MET A 76 4.15 -14.05 0.77
N SER A 77 3.73 -13.24 1.74
CA SER A 77 2.40 -12.63 1.73
C SER A 77 2.37 -11.36 0.87
N ASP A 78 1.19 -10.99 0.36
CA ASP A 78 1.02 -9.72 -0.37
C ASP A 78 1.48 -8.50 0.44
N TYR A 79 1.25 -8.50 1.75
CA TYR A 79 1.77 -7.45 2.64
C TYR A 79 3.30 -7.34 2.59
N ASN A 80 4.00 -8.47 2.69
CA ASN A 80 5.46 -8.45 2.66
C ASN A 80 5.98 -8.05 1.28
N ALA A 81 5.30 -8.45 0.21
CA ALA A 81 5.63 -8.03 -1.15
C ALA A 81 5.41 -6.53 -1.36
N PHE A 82 4.29 -5.98 -0.84
CA PHE A 82 4.02 -4.55 -0.84
C PHE A 82 5.09 -3.76 -0.06
N VAL A 83 5.45 -4.22 1.14
CA VAL A 83 6.52 -3.59 1.93
C VAL A 83 7.86 -3.66 1.19
N GLN A 84 8.20 -4.81 0.62
CA GLN A 84 9.44 -4.97 -0.15
C GLN A 84 9.51 -4.04 -1.36
N ALA A 85 8.39 -3.88 -2.08
CA ALA A 85 8.33 -3.01 -3.26
C ALA A 85 8.46 -1.53 -2.92
N ASN A 86 8.01 -1.11 -1.73
CA ASN A 86 7.84 0.30 -1.39
C ASN A 86 8.78 0.82 -0.30
N MET A 87 9.45 -0.09 0.42
CA MET A 87 10.38 0.31 1.49
C MET A 87 11.60 1.03 0.91
N GLY A 88 11.80 2.28 1.33
CA GLY A 88 12.90 3.11 0.85
C GLY A 88 12.67 3.80 -0.50
N VAL A 89 11.62 3.43 -1.25
CA VAL A 89 11.29 4.06 -2.55
C VAL A 89 10.56 5.38 -2.32
N CYS A 90 9.54 5.36 -1.48
CA CYS A 90 8.79 6.55 -1.12
C CYS A 90 8.94 6.84 0.38
N ARG A 91 9.67 7.92 0.69
CA ARG A 91 9.96 8.32 2.06
C ARG A 91 8.81 9.15 2.62
N VAL A 92 8.06 8.57 3.55
CA VAL A 92 6.99 9.25 4.28
C VAL A 92 7.24 9.06 5.76
N TYR A 93 7.31 10.15 6.48
CA TYR A 93 7.68 10.19 7.88
C TYR A 93 6.49 10.63 8.73
N ILE A 94 5.91 9.70 9.48
CA ILE A 94 4.85 9.96 10.46
C ILE A 94 5.35 9.63 11.87
N THR A 95 5.01 10.48 12.83
CA THR A 95 5.41 10.25 14.21
C THR A 95 4.70 9.02 14.80
N LYS A 96 5.29 8.45 15.84
CA LYS A 96 4.68 7.34 16.58
C LYS A 96 3.28 7.70 17.10
N GLN A 97 3.09 8.94 17.57
CA GLN A 97 1.80 9.41 18.06
C GLN A 97 0.76 9.51 16.93
N MET A 98 1.13 10.07 15.77
CA MET A 98 0.26 10.08 14.59
C MET A 98 -0.15 8.66 14.20
N ARG A 99 0.80 7.71 14.18
CA ARG A 99 0.50 6.31 13.85
C ARG A 99 -0.47 5.67 14.85
N LEU A 100 -0.29 5.90 16.16
CA LEU A 100 -1.18 5.39 17.19
C LEU A 100 -2.60 5.97 17.08
N ASN A 101 -2.73 7.19 16.58
CA ASN A 101 -4.00 7.86 16.33
C ASN A 101 -4.58 7.53 14.93
N GLY A 102 -4.10 6.47 14.27
CA GLY A 102 -4.60 6.02 12.98
C GLY A 102 -4.07 6.82 11.79
N GLY A 103 -2.99 7.58 11.98
CA GLY A 103 -2.36 8.37 10.91
C GLY A 103 -1.86 7.52 9.77
N SER A 104 -2.10 8.00 8.54
CA SER A 104 -1.65 7.42 7.28
C SER A 104 -1.56 8.50 6.20
N VAL A 105 -0.56 8.40 5.34
CA VAL A 105 -0.31 9.35 4.24
C VAL A 105 -0.22 8.59 2.94
N LEU A 106 -1.02 9.01 1.95
CA LEU A 106 -0.96 8.48 0.58
C LEU A 106 0.35 8.91 -0.09
N ALA A 107 0.96 7.97 -0.78
CA ALA A 107 2.20 8.19 -1.51
C ALA A 107 2.20 7.35 -2.80
N PRO A 108 3.04 7.63 -3.79
CA PRO A 108 3.06 6.91 -5.06
C PRO A 108 3.59 5.48 -4.90
N TYR A 109 2.91 4.70 -4.06
CA TYR A 109 3.25 3.32 -3.79
C TYR A 109 2.91 2.41 -4.96
N GLN A 110 3.78 1.45 -5.22
CA GLN A 110 3.48 0.31 -6.06
C GLN A 110 2.45 -0.57 -5.35
N ILE A 111 1.25 -0.67 -5.92
CA ILE A 111 0.14 -1.40 -5.30
C ILE A 111 -0.04 -2.79 -5.88
N THR A 112 0.39 -2.99 -7.14
CA THR A 112 0.40 -4.31 -7.79
C THR A 112 1.69 -4.52 -8.57
N ARG A 113 2.03 -5.80 -8.79
CA ARG A 113 3.13 -6.22 -9.66
C ARG A 113 2.80 -7.52 -10.34
N GLY A 114 2.74 -7.50 -11.67
CA GLY A 114 2.43 -8.68 -12.44
C GLY A 114 2.85 -8.57 -13.90
N THR A 115 2.34 -9.49 -14.70
CA THR A 115 2.74 -9.73 -16.09
C THR A 115 1.85 -9.06 -17.11
N LEU A 116 0.63 -8.63 -16.73
CA LEU A 116 -0.24 -7.90 -17.66
C LEU A 116 0.30 -6.49 -17.95
N PRO A 117 -0.01 -5.94 -19.15
CA PRO A 117 0.38 -4.58 -19.50
C PRO A 117 -0.07 -3.55 -18.47
N SER A 118 0.82 -2.63 -18.14
CA SER A 118 0.53 -1.54 -17.21
C SER A 118 -0.41 -0.52 -17.84
N ILE A 119 -1.36 -0.02 -17.04
CA ILE A 119 -2.22 1.09 -17.43
C ILE A 119 -1.46 2.39 -17.15
N ALA A 120 -1.06 3.09 -18.19
CA ALA A 120 -0.44 4.40 -18.04
C ALA A 120 -1.50 5.43 -17.61
N THR A 121 -1.13 6.29 -16.67
CA THR A 121 -1.97 7.38 -16.19
C THR A 121 -1.29 8.73 -16.38
N GLY A 122 -2.06 9.75 -16.69
CA GLY A 122 -1.58 11.12 -16.86
C GLY A 122 -2.70 12.11 -16.56
N THR A 123 -2.35 13.38 -16.45
CA THR A 123 -3.33 14.47 -16.25
C THR A 123 -3.50 15.27 -17.52
N ASN A 124 -4.73 15.73 -17.78
CA ASN A 124 -4.98 16.74 -18.79
C ASN A 124 -4.70 18.15 -18.23
N GLY A 125 -4.85 19.18 -19.08
CA GLY A 125 -4.61 20.58 -18.70
C GLY A 125 -5.51 21.12 -17.55
N SER A 126 -6.55 20.36 -17.17
CA SER A 126 -7.46 20.69 -16.05
C SER A 126 -7.23 19.79 -14.82
N ASN A 127 -6.09 19.14 -14.73
CA ASN A 127 -5.73 18.22 -13.64
C ASN A 127 -6.71 17.01 -13.50
N VAL A 128 -7.43 16.67 -14.58
CA VAL A 128 -8.26 15.47 -14.62
C VAL A 128 -7.39 14.29 -15.05
N LEU A 129 -7.42 13.23 -14.26
CA LEU A 129 -6.64 12.03 -14.50
C LEU A 129 -7.31 11.20 -15.62
N LEU A 130 -6.50 10.75 -16.57
CA LEU A 130 -6.91 9.86 -17.65
C LEU A 130 -5.90 8.71 -17.82
N THR A 131 -6.38 7.63 -18.41
CA THR A 131 -5.58 6.44 -18.69
C THR A 131 -5.26 6.35 -20.18
N ASN A 132 -4.44 5.37 -20.56
CA ASN A 132 -4.25 4.97 -21.96
C ASN A 132 -5.31 3.97 -22.48
N ILE A 133 -6.35 3.69 -21.71
CA ILE A 133 -7.44 2.80 -22.12
C ILE A 133 -8.37 3.55 -23.08
N ASN A 134 -8.40 3.09 -24.33
CA ASN A 134 -9.20 3.68 -25.40
C ASN A 134 -10.65 3.20 -25.32
N LEU A 135 -11.60 4.12 -25.33
CA LEU A 135 -13.03 3.84 -25.28
C LEU A 135 -13.71 3.82 -26.67
N GLY A 136 -12.93 4.05 -27.77
CA GLY A 136 -13.46 3.97 -29.13
C GLY A 136 -14.61 4.95 -29.43
N GLY A 137 -14.68 6.07 -28.68
CA GLY A 137 -15.76 7.05 -28.81
C GLY A 137 -16.97 6.81 -27.90
N LEU A 138 -16.96 5.76 -27.07
CA LEU A 138 -17.99 5.58 -26.03
C LEU A 138 -17.94 6.75 -25.04
N VAL A 139 -19.08 7.42 -24.88
CA VAL A 139 -19.29 8.40 -23.79
C VAL A 139 -19.98 7.68 -22.64
N ILE A 140 -19.31 7.62 -21.50
CA ILE A 140 -19.85 6.95 -20.32
C ILE A 140 -20.77 7.93 -19.56
N ASP A 141 -22.01 7.51 -19.37
CA ASP A 141 -23.05 8.24 -18.62
C ASP A 141 -23.85 7.30 -17.71
N ALA A 142 -24.90 7.83 -17.06
CA ALA A 142 -25.73 7.06 -16.13
C ALA A 142 -26.48 5.88 -16.77
N THR A 143 -26.62 5.84 -18.08
CA THR A 143 -27.32 4.78 -18.81
C THR A 143 -26.36 3.75 -19.41
N THR A 144 -25.08 4.03 -19.38
CA THR A 144 -24.04 3.13 -19.92
C THR A 144 -24.01 1.83 -19.14
N THR A 145 -24.07 0.71 -19.83
CA THR A 145 -24.06 -0.63 -19.23
C THR A 145 -22.66 -1.23 -19.19
N VAL A 146 -22.47 -2.25 -18.36
CA VAL A 146 -21.24 -3.06 -18.33
C VAL A 146 -20.94 -3.63 -19.71
N ALA A 147 -21.95 -4.13 -20.44
CA ALA A 147 -21.80 -4.67 -21.78
C ALA A 147 -21.23 -3.64 -22.77
N GLN A 148 -21.70 -2.39 -22.71
CA GLN A 148 -21.20 -1.33 -23.58
C GLN A 148 -19.73 -0.98 -23.27
N LEU A 149 -19.38 -0.86 -21.97
CA LEU A 149 -18.00 -0.65 -21.55
C LEU A 149 -17.10 -1.81 -21.97
N SER A 150 -17.53 -3.07 -21.72
CA SER A 150 -16.78 -4.28 -22.07
C SER A 150 -16.53 -4.35 -23.57
N THR A 151 -17.57 -4.12 -24.39
CA THR A 151 -17.43 -4.10 -25.86
C THR A 151 -16.45 -3.03 -26.32
N ALA A 152 -16.52 -1.81 -25.76
CA ALA A 152 -15.62 -0.73 -26.12
C ALA A 152 -14.17 -1.03 -25.72
N LEU A 153 -13.95 -1.55 -24.53
CA LEU A 153 -12.60 -1.93 -24.03
C LEU A 153 -11.97 -3.02 -24.89
N ILE A 154 -12.67 -4.13 -25.12
CA ILE A 154 -12.17 -5.27 -25.89
C ILE A 154 -11.92 -4.90 -27.36
N ALA A 155 -12.80 -4.11 -27.96
CA ALA A 155 -12.65 -3.72 -29.37
C ALA A 155 -11.49 -2.75 -29.63
N ASN A 156 -11.12 -1.92 -28.68
CA ASN A 156 -10.14 -0.84 -28.86
C ASN A 156 -8.81 -1.04 -28.15
N ASN A 157 -8.67 -2.09 -27.33
CA ASN A 157 -7.44 -2.36 -26.58
C ASN A 157 -7.10 -3.86 -26.72
N PRO A 158 -6.05 -4.22 -27.45
CA PRO A 158 -5.78 -5.63 -27.83
C PRO A 158 -5.41 -6.53 -26.65
N ASP A 159 -5.05 -5.95 -25.51
CA ASP A 159 -4.66 -6.70 -24.32
C ASP A 159 -5.84 -7.07 -23.42
N TRP A 160 -7.08 -6.73 -23.80
CA TRP A 160 -8.28 -6.95 -23.00
C TRP A 160 -9.18 -8.01 -23.61
N ASP A 161 -9.67 -8.91 -22.76
CA ASP A 161 -10.54 -10.01 -23.12
C ASP A 161 -11.80 -10.07 -22.24
N GLU A 162 -12.77 -10.86 -22.69
CA GLU A 162 -13.96 -11.21 -21.91
C GLU A 162 -13.57 -11.87 -20.57
N GLY A 163 -14.19 -11.46 -19.47
CA GLY A 163 -13.88 -11.94 -18.14
C GLY A 163 -12.73 -11.21 -17.43
N ASP A 164 -12.00 -10.34 -18.12
CA ASP A 164 -11.01 -9.48 -17.49
C ASP A 164 -11.66 -8.55 -16.47
N GLN A 165 -10.86 -8.11 -15.52
CA GLN A 165 -11.34 -7.24 -14.44
C GLN A 165 -10.60 -5.90 -14.50
N LEU A 166 -11.37 -4.83 -14.47
CA LEU A 166 -10.88 -3.47 -14.30
C LEU A 166 -11.22 -3.00 -12.89
N THR A 167 -10.21 -2.75 -12.08
CA THR A 167 -10.37 -2.23 -10.71
C THR A 167 -9.88 -0.79 -10.66
N PHE A 168 -10.71 0.11 -10.15
CA PHE A 168 -10.35 1.50 -9.87
C PHE A 168 -10.22 1.71 -8.37
N PHE A 169 -9.12 2.33 -7.95
CA PHE A 169 -8.91 2.81 -6.59
C PHE A 169 -8.89 4.32 -6.55
N TYR A 170 -9.60 4.86 -5.58
CA TYR A 170 -9.53 6.26 -5.22
C TYR A 170 -9.22 6.41 -3.73
N GLY A 171 -8.22 7.20 -3.41
CA GLY A 171 -7.82 7.53 -2.06
C GLY A 171 -8.01 9.01 -1.79
N GLU A 172 -8.72 9.35 -0.72
CA GLU A 172 -8.80 10.71 -0.19
C GLU A 172 -7.77 10.89 0.92
N GLN A 173 -7.06 12.01 0.89
CA GLN A 173 -6.15 12.39 1.95
C GLN A 173 -6.73 13.56 2.72
N THR A 174 -6.99 13.34 4.00
CA THR A 174 -7.49 14.38 4.89
C THR A 174 -6.53 14.63 6.04
N VAL A 175 -6.66 15.76 6.71
CA VAL A 175 -5.97 16.07 7.96
C VAL A 175 -7.02 16.40 9.00
N ASP A 176 -7.03 15.68 10.10
CA ASP A 176 -7.92 15.95 11.21
C ASP A 176 -7.67 17.37 11.76
N ALA A 177 -8.70 18.20 11.75
CA ALA A 177 -8.58 19.62 12.08
C ALA A 177 -8.19 19.90 13.54
N VAL A 178 -8.48 18.94 14.45
CA VAL A 178 -8.21 19.09 15.89
C VAL A 178 -6.83 18.52 16.24
N THR A 179 -6.52 17.34 15.74
CA THR A 179 -5.31 16.60 16.12
C THR A 179 -4.15 16.79 15.14
N GLY A 180 -4.40 17.35 13.95
CA GLY A 180 -3.43 17.46 12.86
C GLY A 180 -2.99 16.10 12.28
N VAL A 181 -3.67 15.01 12.62
CA VAL A 181 -3.32 13.67 12.16
C VAL A 181 -3.76 13.46 10.72
N PRO A 182 -2.84 13.12 9.80
CA PRO A 182 -3.21 12.81 8.42
C PRO A 182 -3.94 11.47 8.35
N ARG A 183 -5.00 11.39 7.57
CA ARG A 183 -5.76 10.16 7.35
C ARG A 183 -5.95 9.92 5.86
N ALA A 184 -5.59 8.73 5.41
CA ALA A 184 -5.93 8.23 4.09
C ALA A 184 -7.20 7.39 4.20
N HIS A 185 -8.11 7.56 3.25
CA HIS A 185 -9.27 6.71 3.07
C HIS A 185 -9.30 6.22 1.63
N ILE A 186 -9.28 4.90 1.42
CA ILE A 186 -9.19 4.30 0.09
C ILE A 186 -10.44 3.49 -0.19
N THR A 187 -11.07 3.78 -1.33
CA THR A 187 -12.22 3.04 -1.86
C THR A 187 -11.81 2.36 -3.16
N GLY A 188 -12.32 1.16 -3.39
CA GLY A 188 -12.05 0.41 -4.61
C GLY A 188 -13.34 -0.10 -5.26
N TYR A 189 -13.42 0.03 -6.57
CA TYR A 189 -14.52 -0.44 -7.40
C TYR A 189 -13.99 -1.40 -8.45
N LYS A 190 -14.70 -2.49 -8.70
CA LYS A 190 -14.29 -3.51 -9.65
C LYS A 190 -15.40 -3.84 -10.62
N VAL A 191 -15.06 -3.84 -11.90
CA VAL A 191 -15.91 -4.32 -12.99
C VAL A 191 -15.27 -5.57 -13.61
N VAL A 192 -16.07 -6.59 -13.81
CA VAL A 192 -15.71 -7.75 -14.64
C VAL A 192 -16.27 -7.49 -16.03
N LEU A 193 -15.44 -7.59 -17.06
CA LEU A 193 -15.87 -7.40 -18.45
C LEU A 193 -16.79 -8.54 -18.87
N ASP A 194 -18.01 -8.17 -19.24
CA ASP A 194 -19.05 -9.09 -19.68
C ASP A 194 -19.90 -8.36 -20.73
N THR A 195 -19.75 -8.76 -21.99
CA THR A 195 -20.45 -8.17 -23.13
C THR A 195 -21.95 -8.47 -23.14
N THR A 196 -22.41 -9.33 -22.25
CA THR A 196 -23.85 -9.69 -22.09
C THR A 196 -24.50 -9.03 -20.89
N ASN A 197 -23.73 -8.39 -20.02
CA ASN A 197 -24.24 -7.78 -18.77
C ASN A 197 -24.81 -6.37 -19.03
N HIS A 198 -26.11 -6.24 -19.01
CA HIS A 198 -26.84 -4.97 -19.22
C HIS A 198 -27.10 -4.17 -17.93
N THR A 199 -26.48 -4.54 -16.81
CA THR A 199 -26.55 -3.73 -15.59
C THR A 199 -25.91 -2.36 -15.82
N PRO A 200 -26.55 -1.26 -15.40
CA PRO A 200 -25.94 0.07 -15.47
C PRO A 200 -24.59 0.08 -14.74
N LEU A 201 -23.57 0.65 -15.37
CA LEU A 201 -22.21 0.63 -14.88
C LEU A 201 -22.11 1.28 -13.50
N TRP A 202 -22.79 2.39 -13.28
CA TRP A 202 -22.75 3.13 -12.02
C TRP A 202 -23.60 2.51 -10.88
N ASP A 203 -24.34 1.44 -11.15
CA ASP A 203 -24.98 0.65 -10.08
C ASP A 203 -23.99 -0.25 -9.34
N ILE A 204 -22.85 -0.57 -10.00
CA ILE A 204 -21.79 -1.43 -9.45
C ILE A 204 -20.47 -0.70 -9.25
N THR A 205 -20.32 0.53 -9.75
CA THR A 205 -19.12 1.36 -9.66
C THR A 205 -19.46 2.78 -9.25
N ASP A 206 -18.44 3.61 -9.11
CA ASP A 206 -18.58 5.06 -8.98
C ASP A 206 -18.32 5.75 -10.32
N SER A 207 -19.09 6.78 -10.63
CA SER A 207 -18.84 7.65 -11.80
C SER A 207 -17.48 8.33 -11.76
N LEU A 208 -16.85 8.42 -10.58
CA LEU A 208 -15.58 9.10 -10.40
C LEU A 208 -14.46 8.53 -11.27
N GLY A 209 -14.26 7.20 -11.26
CA GLY A 209 -13.17 6.53 -11.96
C GLY A 209 -13.57 5.85 -13.26
N TYR A 210 -14.86 5.90 -13.60
CA TYR A 210 -15.42 5.31 -14.81
C TYR A 210 -16.13 6.38 -15.63
N SER A 211 -15.33 7.28 -16.21
CA SER A 211 -15.77 8.37 -17.07
C SER A 211 -14.96 8.42 -18.35
N SER A 212 -15.54 8.99 -19.40
CA SER A 212 -14.82 9.24 -20.66
C SER A 212 -14.18 10.62 -20.64
N VAL A 213 -12.88 10.67 -20.86
CA VAL A 213 -12.06 11.89 -20.91
C VAL A 213 -11.24 11.86 -22.19
N ASN A 214 -11.57 12.73 -23.15
CA ASN A 214 -10.88 12.78 -24.45
C ASN A 214 -10.85 11.42 -25.19
N GLY A 215 -11.91 10.63 -25.09
CA GLY A 215 -12.01 9.29 -25.70
C GLY A 215 -11.28 8.18 -24.94
N MET A 216 -10.67 8.50 -23.81
CA MET A 216 -10.01 7.56 -22.92
C MET A 216 -10.79 7.39 -21.61
N LEU A 217 -10.57 6.27 -20.93
CA LEU A 217 -11.08 6.09 -19.58
C LEU A 217 -10.34 7.00 -18.61
N GLY A 218 -11.07 7.64 -17.71
CA GLY A 218 -10.50 8.57 -16.74
C GLY A 218 -11.43 8.93 -15.60
N MET A 219 -11.05 9.94 -14.84
CA MET A 219 -11.86 10.47 -13.75
C MET A 219 -12.87 11.52 -14.26
N SER A 220 -14.02 11.61 -13.60
CA SER A 220 -15.06 12.60 -13.93
C SER A 220 -14.75 14.01 -13.44
N ARG A 221 -13.77 14.16 -12.55
CA ARG A 221 -13.36 15.45 -11.95
C ARG A 221 -11.85 15.50 -11.73
N PRO A 222 -11.27 16.70 -11.55
CA PRO A 222 -9.87 16.84 -11.17
C PRO A 222 -9.53 16.06 -9.90
N ILE A 223 -8.33 15.50 -9.87
CA ILE A 223 -7.80 14.90 -8.64
C ILE A 223 -7.24 16.01 -7.75
N THR A 224 -7.67 16.03 -6.50
CA THR A 224 -7.22 16.99 -5.49
C THR A 224 -7.06 16.27 -4.15
N ASP A 225 -5.92 16.50 -3.48
CA ASP A 225 -5.58 15.90 -2.18
C ASP A 225 -5.95 14.42 -2.09
N GLY A 226 -5.53 13.65 -3.09
CA GLY A 226 -5.88 12.25 -3.19
C GLY A 226 -4.92 11.42 -4.02
N ALA A 227 -5.30 10.17 -4.22
CA ALA A 227 -4.59 9.23 -5.06
C ALA A 227 -5.57 8.38 -5.88
N ALA A 228 -5.16 7.97 -7.07
CA ALA A 228 -5.96 7.07 -7.90
C ALA A 228 -5.08 6.06 -8.64
N ALA A 229 -5.67 4.92 -8.97
CA ALA A 229 -5.06 3.93 -9.85
C ALA A 229 -6.12 3.06 -10.50
N TRP A 230 -5.84 2.60 -11.72
CA TRP A 230 -6.59 1.54 -12.39
C TRP A 230 -5.71 0.31 -12.52
N ILE A 231 -6.29 -0.86 -12.28
CA ILE A 231 -5.60 -2.15 -12.31
C ILE A 231 -6.35 -3.06 -13.27
N HIS A 232 -5.62 -3.62 -14.22
CA HIS A 232 -6.08 -4.73 -15.05
C HIS A 232 -5.74 -6.04 -14.34
N SER A 233 -6.70 -6.95 -14.25
CA SER A 233 -6.46 -8.30 -13.76
C SER A 233 -7.23 -9.33 -14.58
N ARG A 234 -6.65 -10.51 -14.75
CA ARG A 234 -7.16 -11.64 -15.54
C ARG A 234 -6.99 -12.93 -14.76
N LEU A 235 -8.04 -13.73 -14.73
CA LEU A 235 -7.97 -15.09 -14.21
C LEU A 235 -7.70 -16.04 -15.40
N ASP A 236 -6.59 -16.77 -15.35
CA ASP A 236 -6.28 -17.75 -16.40
C ASP A 236 -7.13 -19.03 -16.27
N ALA A 237 -7.04 -19.92 -17.27
CA ALA A 237 -7.76 -21.19 -17.29
C ALA A 237 -7.41 -22.12 -16.11
N ASN A 238 -6.29 -21.91 -15.43
CA ASN A 238 -5.85 -22.68 -14.26
C ASN A 238 -6.31 -22.06 -12.94
N GLY A 239 -7.00 -20.92 -12.99
CA GLY A 239 -7.43 -20.17 -11.82
C GLY A 239 -6.33 -19.30 -11.21
N THR A 240 -5.24 -19.03 -11.92
CA THR A 240 -4.19 -18.10 -11.49
C THR A 240 -4.58 -16.67 -11.86
N LEU A 241 -4.49 -15.77 -10.89
CA LEU A 241 -4.74 -14.36 -11.13
C LEU A 241 -3.48 -13.68 -11.65
N HIS A 242 -3.57 -13.09 -12.83
CA HIS A 242 -2.58 -12.18 -13.41
C HIS A 242 -3.02 -10.74 -13.20
N VAL A 243 -2.06 -9.83 -12.96
CA VAL A 243 -2.33 -8.41 -12.72
C VAL A 243 -1.37 -7.53 -13.52
N SER A 244 -1.80 -6.31 -13.78
CA SER A 244 -0.90 -5.27 -14.29
C SER A 244 -0.02 -4.70 -13.17
N THR A 245 1.19 -4.24 -13.49
CA THR A 245 2.03 -3.53 -12.54
C THR A 245 1.55 -2.09 -12.44
N GLN A 246 1.11 -1.65 -11.23
CA GLN A 246 0.54 -0.32 -11.04
C GLN A 246 1.09 0.40 -9.82
N PHE A 247 1.19 1.72 -9.97
CA PHE A 247 1.52 2.66 -8.91
C PHE A 247 0.32 3.58 -8.66
N LEU A 248 0.18 4.04 -7.42
CA LEU A 248 -0.75 5.11 -7.12
C LEU A 248 -0.26 6.41 -7.77
N PHE A 249 -1.11 7.03 -8.57
CA PHE A 249 -0.95 8.43 -8.90
C PHE A 249 -1.40 9.24 -7.69
N VAL A 250 -0.57 10.16 -7.22
CA VAL A 250 -0.86 10.96 -6.02
C VAL A 250 -0.77 12.43 -6.38
N ASP A 251 -1.85 13.16 -6.11
CA ASP A 251 -1.90 14.61 -6.09
C ASP A 251 -2.34 15.05 -4.69
N SER A 252 -1.37 15.32 -3.82
CA SER A 252 -1.66 15.67 -2.44
C SER A 252 -0.62 16.62 -1.88
N SER A 253 -1.07 17.79 -1.44
CA SER A 253 -0.25 18.76 -0.72
C SER A 253 0.17 18.24 0.67
N VAL A 254 -0.57 17.28 1.21
CA VAL A 254 -0.27 16.63 2.49
C VAL A 254 1.00 15.81 2.39
N LEU A 255 1.23 15.09 1.29
CA LEU A 255 2.43 14.27 1.09
C LEU A 255 3.71 15.08 1.29
N ALA A 256 3.78 16.28 0.71
CA ALA A 256 4.96 17.13 0.77
C ALA A 256 5.37 17.47 2.21
N ARG A 257 4.41 17.61 3.13
CA ARG A 257 4.67 17.92 4.54
C ARG A 257 5.36 16.79 5.28
N TYR A 258 5.16 15.54 4.84
CA TYR A 258 5.71 14.35 5.49
C TYR A 258 6.95 13.78 4.80
N GLN A 259 7.52 14.54 3.84
CA GLN A 259 8.77 14.19 3.15
C GLN A 259 9.92 15.15 3.49
N THR A 260 9.70 16.11 4.38
CA THR A 260 10.71 17.11 4.77
C THR A 260 11.72 16.54 5.78
N ASP A 261 12.88 17.18 5.88
CA ASP A 261 13.89 16.85 6.89
C ASP A 261 13.36 17.06 8.32
N GLU A 262 12.48 18.04 8.51
CA GLU A 262 11.81 18.27 9.80
C GLU A 262 10.86 17.12 10.14
N ALA A 263 10.05 16.65 9.19
CA ALA A 263 9.18 15.48 9.39
C ALA A 263 10.00 14.22 9.71
N PHE A 264 11.14 14.06 9.04
CA PHE A 264 12.10 12.99 9.34
C PHE A 264 12.61 13.07 10.79
N ALA A 265 13.16 14.21 11.18
CA ALA A 265 13.71 14.41 12.52
C ALA A 265 12.66 14.15 13.60
N ASN A 266 11.47 14.79 13.47
CA ASN A 266 10.37 14.64 14.41
C ASN A 266 9.87 13.20 14.52
N SER A 267 9.84 12.48 13.40
CA SER A 267 9.40 11.08 13.40
C SER A 267 10.44 10.17 14.07
N VAL A 268 11.72 10.32 13.74
CA VAL A 268 12.82 9.55 14.34
C VAL A 268 12.84 9.73 15.87
N ASP A 269 12.75 10.96 16.33
CA ASP A 269 12.72 11.27 17.77
C ASP A 269 11.50 10.66 18.48
N SER A 270 10.33 10.68 17.82
CA SER A 270 9.11 10.11 18.38
C SER A 270 9.18 8.60 18.60
N TYR A 271 10.04 7.90 17.85
CA TYR A 271 10.32 6.47 18.04
C TYR A 271 11.52 6.22 18.98
N GLY A 272 12.11 7.27 19.54
CA GLY A 272 13.25 7.22 20.46
C GLY A 272 14.57 6.98 19.72
N GLY A 273 14.72 7.51 18.53
CA GLY A 273 15.98 7.61 17.81
C GLY A 273 16.81 8.78 18.32
N VAL A 274 18.10 8.74 18.06
CA VAL A 274 19.01 9.88 18.32
C VAL A 274 18.98 10.78 17.10
N ASN A 275 18.51 12.02 17.27
CA ASN A 275 18.56 13.04 16.23
C ASN A 275 20.02 13.51 16.08
N ARG A 276 20.59 13.37 14.88
CA ARG A 276 21.96 13.81 14.59
C ARG A 276 22.21 15.28 14.87
N ASN A 277 21.19 16.11 14.66
CA ASN A 277 21.29 17.54 14.89
C ASN A 277 21.38 17.90 16.38
N ASN A 278 20.94 16.98 17.26
CA ASN A 278 20.88 17.19 18.70
C ASN A 278 21.76 16.20 19.49
N THR A 279 22.64 15.46 18.83
CA THR A 279 23.46 14.40 19.48
C THR A 279 24.31 14.93 20.63
N PHE A 280 24.68 16.22 20.59
CA PHE A 280 25.44 16.88 21.64
C PHE A 280 24.57 17.60 22.66
N LEU A 281 23.29 17.83 22.38
CA LEU A 281 22.41 18.67 23.19
C LEU A 281 21.33 17.87 23.93
N GLN A 282 21.02 16.68 23.46
CA GLN A 282 20.05 15.78 24.08
C GLN A 282 20.66 14.38 24.20
N PRO A 283 21.32 14.09 25.32
CA PRO A 283 21.68 12.71 25.65
C PRO A 283 20.41 11.86 25.62
N ASP A 284 20.52 10.64 25.11
CA ASP A 284 19.44 9.67 25.09
C ASP A 284 18.76 9.63 26.47
N ASP A 285 17.43 9.60 26.52
CA ASP A 285 16.65 9.54 27.78
C ASP A 285 17.15 8.48 28.75
N ARG A 286 17.84 7.46 28.25
CA ARG A 286 18.50 6.41 29.06
C ARG A 286 19.72 6.89 29.81
N ASP A 287 20.47 7.82 29.23
CA ASP A 287 21.63 8.41 29.91
C ASP A 287 21.16 9.37 31.00
N ASN A 288 20.02 10.04 30.79
CA ASN A 288 19.37 10.85 31.82
C ASN A 288 18.79 10.03 32.98
N GLU A 289 18.26 8.82 32.73
CA GLU A 289 17.81 7.93 33.80
C GLU A 289 18.96 7.42 34.67
N ASN A 290 20.12 7.18 34.09
CA ASN A 290 21.29 6.74 34.81
C ASN A 290 21.90 7.87 35.63
N LEU A 291 21.83 9.13 35.17
CA LEU A 291 22.29 10.29 35.91
C LEU A 291 21.37 10.69 37.10
N ARG A 292 20.10 10.27 37.05
CA ARG A 292 19.11 10.50 38.12
C ARG A 292 19.17 9.46 39.26
N LYS A 293 19.94 8.39 39.09
CA LYS A 293 20.09 7.31 40.09
C LYS A 293 21.38 7.37 40.88
N HIS A 294 22.16 8.40 40.71
CA HIS A 294 23.33 8.77 41.50
C HIS A 294 23.10 10.18 42.08
#